data_d76eec112649dca57317234d36b9a7f4
#
_entry.id   d76eec112649dca57317234d36b9a7f4
#
_cell.length_a   1.000
_cell.length_b   1.000
_cell.length_c   1.000
_cell.angle_alpha   90.00
_cell.angle_beta   90.00
_cell.angle_gamma   90.00
#
_symmetry.space_group_name_H-M   'P 1'
#
loop_
_entity.id
_entity.type
_entity.pdbx_description
1 polymer ?
#
loop_
_entity_poly.entity_id
_entity_poly.type
_entity_poly.pdbx_seq_one_letter_code
_entity_poly.pdbx_strand_id
1 'polypeptide(L)'
;MGLGQALSEDMRYVKGQIMNANFFDYRIPYSVDTPEMDVTIIESNDGEGPYGAKEAGEGPIHPVLPSIGNAIFDAVGVRMCELPITPDKIFTKIKELK
;
A
#
# COMPACT_ATOMS: atom_id res chain seq x y z
N MET A 1 6.75 -2.92 -1.43
CA MET A 1 5.76 -3.69 -0.64
C MET A 1 4.50 -2.88 -0.36
N GLY A 2 4.53 -1.79 0.37
CA GLY A 2 3.31 -1.04 0.72
C GLY A 2 2.44 -0.62 -0.47
N LEU A 3 3.02 -0.28 -1.61
CA LEU A 3 2.28 0.03 -2.84
C LEU A 3 1.43 -1.15 -3.31
N GLY A 4 2.01 -2.35 -3.33
CA GLY A 4 1.31 -3.58 -3.71
C GLY A 4 0.14 -3.88 -2.78
N GLN A 5 0.38 -3.84 -1.47
CA GLN A 5 -0.68 -4.03 -0.46
C GLN A 5 -1.82 -3.02 -0.61
N ALA A 6 -1.48 -1.77 -0.94
CA ALA A 6 -2.50 -0.73 -1.10
C ALA A 6 -3.35 -0.91 -2.37
N LEU A 7 -2.75 -1.31 -3.50
CA LEU A 7 -3.38 -1.15 -4.81
C LEU A 7 -3.72 -2.45 -5.54
N SER A 8 -2.96 -3.54 -5.32
CA SER A 8 -3.05 -4.71 -6.20
C SER A 8 -3.06 -6.07 -5.50
N GLU A 9 -2.44 -6.19 -4.33
CA GLU A 9 -2.30 -7.48 -3.67
C GLU A 9 -3.57 -7.84 -2.91
N ASP A 10 -4.25 -8.89 -3.36
CA ASP A 10 -5.51 -9.38 -2.78
C ASP A 10 -5.48 -10.91 -2.72
N MET A 11 -5.23 -11.47 -1.54
CA MET A 11 -5.26 -12.90 -1.34
C MET A 11 -6.68 -13.37 -1.03
N ARG A 12 -7.31 -14.04 -2.01
CA ARG A 12 -8.71 -14.45 -1.92
C ARG A 12 -8.87 -15.86 -1.38
N TYR A 13 -9.72 -16.00 -0.38
CA TYR A 13 -10.07 -17.28 0.24
C TYR A 13 -11.53 -17.64 0.01
N VAL A 14 -11.78 -18.90 -0.35
CA VAL A 14 -13.12 -19.48 -0.38
C VAL A 14 -13.09 -20.77 0.43
N LYS A 15 -13.88 -20.85 1.48
CA LYS A 15 -13.96 -21.99 2.40
C LYS A 15 -12.58 -22.47 2.90
N GLY A 16 -11.68 -21.51 3.20
CA GLY A 16 -10.33 -21.79 3.69
C GLY A 16 -9.29 -22.14 2.61
N GLN A 17 -9.68 -22.19 1.35
CA GLN A 17 -8.76 -22.43 0.23
C GLN A 17 -8.37 -21.11 -0.44
N ILE A 18 -7.07 -20.95 -0.74
CA ILE A 18 -6.57 -19.81 -1.50
C ILE A 18 -6.97 -20.01 -2.97
N MET A 19 -7.66 -19.00 -3.55
CA MET A 19 -8.17 -19.07 -4.92
C MET A 19 -7.16 -18.54 -5.94
N ASN A 20 -6.19 -17.76 -5.52
CA ASN A 20 -5.19 -17.12 -6.37
C ASN A 20 -3.76 -17.36 -5.85
N ALA A 21 -3.40 -18.63 -5.68
CA ALA A 21 -2.12 -19.09 -5.11
C ALA A 21 -0.93 -19.01 -6.11
N ASN A 22 -1.02 -18.21 -7.16
CA ASN A 22 0.01 -18.07 -8.18
C ASN A 22 0.16 -16.59 -8.58
N PHE A 23 1.32 -16.21 -9.14
CA PHE A 23 1.60 -14.83 -9.53
C PHE A 23 0.89 -14.34 -10.81
N PHE A 24 0.09 -15.17 -11.45
CA PHE A 24 -0.80 -14.74 -12.53
C PHE A 24 -2.03 -14.00 -11.96
N ASP A 25 -2.58 -14.51 -10.87
CA ASP A 25 -3.80 -13.99 -10.24
C ASP A 25 -3.50 -13.13 -9.00
N TYR A 26 -2.45 -13.45 -8.23
CA TYR A 26 -1.95 -12.62 -7.14
C TYR A 26 -0.95 -11.62 -7.70
N ARG A 27 -1.38 -10.38 -7.83
CA ARG A 27 -0.62 -9.34 -8.54
C ARG A 27 0.26 -8.54 -7.59
N ILE A 28 1.56 -8.81 -7.62
CA ILE A 28 2.57 -7.91 -7.06
C ILE A 28 2.91 -6.83 -8.10
N PRO A 29 3.30 -5.61 -7.67
CA PRO A 29 3.73 -4.58 -8.60
C PRO A 29 4.94 -5.01 -9.43
N TYR A 30 4.90 -4.74 -10.72
CA TYR A 30 6.04 -4.90 -11.62
C TYR A 30 6.94 -3.66 -11.58
N SER A 31 8.13 -3.75 -12.18
CA SER A 31 9.05 -2.62 -12.28
C SER A 31 8.45 -1.40 -13.00
N VAL A 32 7.55 -1.65 -13.94
CA VAL A 32 6.82 -0.58 -14.67
C VAL A 32 5.74 0.12 -13.83
N ASP A 33 5.28 -0.53 -12.76
CA ASP A 33 4.28 0.03 -11.84
C ASP A 33 4.93 0.85 -10.72
N THR A 34 6.25 0.77 -10.60
CA THR A 34 7.00 1.46 -9.56
C THR A 34 7.23 2.92 -9.98
N PRO A 35 6.72 3.89 -9.19
CA PRO A 35 6.94 5.29 -9.49
C PRO A 35 8.42 5.67 -9.30
N GLU A 36 8.81 6.81 -9.86
CA GLU A 36 10.07 7.43 -9.52
C GLU A 36 10.10 7.74 -8.02
N MET A 37 11.18 7.37 -7.34
CA MET A 37 11.29 7.51 -5.89
C MET A 37 12.49 8.41 -5.57
N ASP A 38 12.21 9.48 -4.82
CA ASP A 38 13.24 10.28 -4.19
C ASP A 38 13.43 9.81 -2.75
N VAL A 39 14.66 9.45 -2.39
CA VAL A 39 14.97 8.84 -1.10
C VAL A 39 15.89 9.76 -0.30
N THR A 40 15.39 10.27 0.82
CA THR A 40 16.16 11.05 1.77
C THR A 40 16.29 10.29 3.09
N ILE A 41 17.52 10.08 3.54
CA ILE A 41 17.81 9.43 4.82
C ILE A 41 18.04 10.50 5.87
N ILE A 42 17.23 10.47 6.95
CA ILE A 42 17.37 11.37 8.09
C ILE A 42 18.03 10.59 9.23
N GLU A 43 19.25 10.96 9.59
CA GLU A 43 19.98 10.38 10.70
C GLU A 43 19.53 11.04 12.01
N SER A 44 18.88 10.28 12.89
CA SER A 44 18.39 10.81 14.17
C SER A 44 19.43 10.81 15.28
N ASN A 45 20.57 10.13 15.11
CA ASN A 45 21.66 9.97 16.09
C ASN A 45 21.13 9.58 17.49
N ASP A 46 20.21 8.61 17.53
CA ASP A 46 19.55 8.17 18.74
C ASP A 46 20.51 7.33 19.58
N GLY A 47 20.64 7.66 20.87
CA GLY A 47 21.50 6.94 21.80
C GLY A 47 20.91 5.64 22.34
N GLU A 48 19.66 5.37 22.06
CA GLU A 48 18.96 4.15 22.49
C GLU A 48 19.26 2.99 21.52
N GLY A 49 19.39 1.81 22.06
CA GLY A 49 19.67 0.60 21.28
C GLY A 49 21.16 0.37 20.94
N PRO A 50 21.51 -0.84 20.49
CA PRO A 50 22.89 -1.22 20.21
C PRO A 50 23.44 -0.44 19.03
N TYR A 51 24.55 0.26 19.26
CA TYR A 51 25.23 1.09 18.26
C TYR A 51 24.35 2.20 17.63
N GLY A 52 23.26 2.61 18.30
CA GLY A 52 22.31 3.57 17.74
C GLY A 52 21.46 3.02 16.59
N ALA A 53 21.47 1.70 16.40
CA ALA A 53 20.68 1.07 15.34
C ALA A 53 19.18 1.14 15.62
N LYS A 54 18.43 1.42 14.57
CA LYS A 54 16.96 1.41 14.55
C LYS A 54 16.42 0.42 13.53
N GLU A 55 15.15 0.12 13.67
CA GLU A 55 14.40 -0.63 12.67
C GLU A 55 14.36 0.13 11.34
N ALA A 56 14.55 -0.58 10.23
CA ALA A 56 14.61 0.03 8.90
C ALA A 56 13.71 -0.66 7.86
N GLY A 57 13.13 -1.82 8.17
CA GLY A 57 12.40 -2.64 7.20
C GLY A 57 10.89 -2.43 7.24
N GLU A 58 10.23 -2.85 8.30
CA GLU A 58 8.78 -2.89 8.39
C GLU A 58 8.15 -1.53 8.73
N GLY A 59 8.83 -0.72 9.54
CA GLY A 59 8.35 0.61 9.93
C GLY A 59 7.99 1.51 8.73
N PRO A 60 8.82 1.61 7.69
CA PRO A 60 8.54 2.39 6.51
C PRO A 60 7.32 1.94 5.69
N ILE A 61 6.81 0.72 5.89
CA ILE A 61 5.63 0.24 5.18
C ILE A 61 4.34 0.88 5.73
N HIS A 62 4.26 1.15 7.02
CA HIS A 62 3.06 1.64 7.69
C HIS A 62 2.48 2.94 7.08
N PRO A 63 3.26 3.98 6.76
CA PRO A 63 2.72 5.21 6.22
C PRO A 63 2.29 5.11 4.75
N VAL A 64 2.67 4.07 4.02
CA VAL A 64 2.37 3.97 2.57
C VAL A 64 0.87 3.87 2.31
N LEU A 65 0.17 3.00 3.03
CA LEU A 65 -1.27 2.79 2.85
C LEU A 65 -2.09 4.06 3.13
N PRO A 66 -1.91 4.74 4.29
CA PRO A 66 -2.63 5.98 4.55
C PRO A 66 -2.22 7.13 3.62
N SER A 67 -0.97 7.17 3.15
CA SER A 67 -0.53 8.19 2.17
C SER A 67 -1.27 8.05 0.84
N ILE A 68 -1.41 6.82 0.34
CA ILE A 68 -2.18 6.53 -0.89
C ILE A 68 -3.66 6.86 -0.68
N GLY A 69 -4.24 6.45 0.46
CA GLY A 69 -5.63 6.78 0.79
C GLY A 69 -5.89 8.28 0.87
N ASN A 70 -4.96 9.05 1.43
CA ASN A 70 -5.05 10.51 1.48
C ASN A 70 -4.88 11.16 0.10
N ALA A 71 -3.96 10.66 -0.73
CA ALA A 71 -3.79 11.14 -2.10
C ALA A 71 -5.06 10.93 -2.95
N ILE A 72 -5.72 9.77 -2.80
CA ILE A 72 -6.98 9.50 -3.48
C ILE A 72 -8.07 10.45 -2.97
N PHE A 73 -8.15 10.66 -1.67
CA PHE A 73 -9.11 11.62 -1.11
C PHE A 73 -8.89 13.03 -1.62
N ASP A 74 -7.65 13.48 -1.69
CA ASP A 74 -7.30 14.81 -2.22
C ASP A 74 -7.69 14.95 -3.69
N ALA A 75 -7.47 13.88 -4.48
CA ALA A 75 -7.75 13.89 -5.91
C ALA A 75 -9.24 13.84 -6.27
N VAL A 76 -10.04 13.05 -5.54
CA VAL A 76 -11.42 12.72 -5.96
C VAL A 76 -12.46 12.84 -4.83
N GLY A 77 -12.07 13.20 -3.60
CA GLY A 77 -12.96 13.47 -2.47
C GLY A 77 -13.55 12.22 -1.81
N VAL A 78 -13.09 11.01 -2.16
CA VAL A 78 -13.61 9.77 -1.56
C VAL A 78 -12.63 9.15 -0.56
N ARG A 79 -13.16 8.67 0.58
CA ARG A 79 -12.40 7.89 1.57
C ARG A 79 -12.52 6.41 1.26
N MET A 80 -11.37 5.78 1.03
CA MET A 80 -11.27 4.35 0.86
C MET A 80 -10.96 3.69 2.20
N CYS A 81 -11.77 2.69 2.59
CA CYS A 81 -11.65 1.97 3.87
C CYS A 81 -11.41 0.47 3.68
N GLU A 82 -11.22 0.01 2.45
CA GLU A 82 -11.00 -1.38 2.12
C GLU A 82 -9.80 -1.54 1.18
N LEU A 83 -8.97 -2.53 1.46
CA LEU A 83 -7.83 -2.92 0.62
C LEU A 83 -8.17 -4.13 -0.25
N PRO A 84 -7.47 -4.31 -1.37
CA PRO A 84 -6.73 -3.27 -2.07
C PRO A 84 -7.66 -2.18 -2.61
N ILE A 85 -7.11 -0.97 -2.78
CA ILE A 85 -7.84 0.19 -3.32
C ILE A 85 -7.80 0.09 -4.84
N THR A 86 -8.71 -0.70 -5.40
CA THR A 86 -8.77 -0.89 -6.85
C THR A 86 -9.51 0.25 -7.55
N PRO A 87 -9.23 0.50 -8.85
CA PRO A 87 -9.95 1.49 -9.65
C PRO A 87 -11.48 1.32 -9.60
N ASP A 88 -11.96 0.07 -9.63
CA ASP A 88 -13.40 -0.22 -9.56
C ASP A 88 -14.03 0.21 -8.24
N LYS A 89 -13.34 -0.01 -7.12
CA LYS A 89 -13.79 0.44 -5.80
C LYS A 89 -13.84 1.98 -5.73
N ILE A 90 -12.81 2.66 -6.24
CA ILE A 90 -12.78 4.13 -6.30
C ILE A 90 -13.94 4.64 -7.15
N PHE A 91 -14.12 4.07 -8.34
CA PHE A 91 -15.19 4.47 -9.25
C PHE A 91 -16.59 4.30 -8.65
N THR A 92 -16.81 3.17 -7.95
CA THR A 92 -18.06 2.91 -7.24
C THR A 92 -18.30 3.97 -6.16
N LYS A 93 -17.28 4.29 -5.37
CA LYS A 93 -17.38 5.33 -4.32
C LYS A 93 -17.64 6.72 -4.89
N ILE A 94 -17.06 7.09 -6.01
CA ILE A 94 -17.34 8.37 -6.68
C ILE A 94 -18.81 8.46 -7.12
N LYS A 95 -19.39 7.34 -7.59
CA LYS A 95 -20.81 7.31 -7.99
C LYS A 95 -21.76 7.47 -6.79
N GLU A 96 -21.38 6.97 -5.62
CA GLU A 96 -22.18 7.12 -4.40
C GLU A 96 -22.22 8.56 -3.86
N LEU A 97 -21.29 9.44 -4.27
CA LEU A 97 -21.25 10.84 -3.89
C LEU A 97 -22.17 11.74 -4.73
N LYS A 98 -22.70 11.23 -5.81
CA LYS A 98 -23.61 11.96 -6.74
C LYS A 98 -25.04 11.64 -6.45
#